data_ee9be65d113782a44f93f6e099de876e
#
_entry.id   ee9be65d113782a44f93f6e099de876e
#
_cell.length_a   1.000
_cell.length_b   1.000
_cell.length_c   1.000
_cell.angle_alpha   90.00
_cell.angle_beta   90.00
_cell.angle_gamma   90.00
#
_symmetry.space_group_name_H-M   'P 1'
#
loop_
_entity.id
_entity.type
_entity.pdbx_description
1 polymer ?
#
loop_
_entity_poly.entity_id
_entity_poly.type
_entity_poly.pdbx_seq_one_letter_code
_entity_poly.pdbx_strand_id
1 'polypeptide(L)'
;RDLRMSRGLGDVYKRQTVSGKEQTMDASYKMPLQKSPLEEFWLAQGGLKHTNLNDTKSMQTSLAATRYWNMEDGWQRSIGLHWLIDNFTQGDTDATTMLVYPTIAFNRTRSRGGSMPMWGDSQRYSLDIARELWGSDINFWAFNAQGAIIRSYAARHRLIGRYAFGWISSSSFDEVPPDMRFFAGGDRSIRGYDYKSLSPRDASGDLRGAKRLLTASLEYQFNVTGSWWGAAFVDTGEAVDRLDSTHFKTGAGLGIRWQSPVGPVKLDIARPIGDPDHKGFAFYIGLGPEL
;
A
#
# COMPACT_ATOMS: atom_id res chain seq x y z
N ARG A 1 -11.92 -1.98 -15.22
CA ARG A 1 -12.62 -3.11 -15.86
C ARG A 1 -11.64 -4.27 -16.01
N ASP A 2 -11.86 -5.33 -15.27
CA ASP A 2 -11.04 -6.52 -15.32
C ASP A 2 -11.52 -7.43 -16.46
N LEU A 3 -10.64 -7.73 -17.40
CA LEU A 3 -10.91 -8.69 -18.47
C LEU A 3 -10.15 -9.99 -18.19
N ARG A 4 -10.88 -11.05 -17.93
CA ARG A 4 -10.34 -12.38 -17.67
C ARG A 4 -10.41 -13.23 -18.95
N MET A 5 -9.26 -13.74 -19.39
CA MET A 5 -9.21 -14.75 -20.46
C MET A 5 -8.43 -15.96 -19.95
N SER A 6 -9.11 -17.10 -19.88
CA SER A 6 -8.48 -18.39 -19.56
C SER A 6 -8.40 -19.24 -20.83
N ARG A 7 -7.19 -19.69 -21.15
CA ARG A 7 -6.97 -20.75 -22.16
C ARG A 7 -5.82 -21.64 -21.69
N GLY A 8 -6.15 -22.88 -21.33
CA GLY A 8 -5.16 -23.88 -20.95
C GLY A 8 -4.67 -23.78 -19.51
N LEU A 9 -3.41 -24.17 -19.25
CA LEU A 9 -2.77 -24.21 -17.92
C LEU A 9 -2.38 -22.85 -17.33
N GLY A 10 -2.87 -21.74 -17.86
CA GLY A 10 -2.53 -20.41 -17.37
C GLY A 10 -3.65 -19.40 -17.55
N ASP A 11 -3.75 -18.46 -16.63
CA ASP A 11 -4.72 -17.38 -16.66
C ASP A 11 -4.02 -16.05 -17.01
N VAL A 12 -4.59 -15.32 -17.97
CA VAL A 12 -4.11 -13.97 -18.35
C VAL A 12 -5.07 -12.93 -17.77
N TYR A 13 -4.49 -11.99 -17.03
CA TYR A 13 -5.21 -10.85 -16.48
C TYR A 13 -4.70 -9.55 -17.08
N LYS A 14 -5.62 -8.70 -17.49
CA LYS A 14 -5.31 -7.31 -17.85
C LYS A 14 -6.07 -6.40 -16.91
N ARG A 15 -5.38 -5.48 -16.31
CA ARG A 15 -5.94 -4.48 -15.43
C ARG A 15 -5.57 -3.09 -15.91
N GLN A 16 -6.56 -2.22 -15.91
CA GLN A 16 -6.36 -0.80 -16.21
C GLN A 16 -7.02 0.03 -15.11
N THR A 17 -6.24 0.90 -14.51
CA THR A 17 -6.72 1.87 -13.54
C THR A 17 -6.47 3.27 -14.11
N VAL A 18 -7.51 4.10 -14.13
CA VAL A 18 -7.44 5.47 -14.63
C VAL A 18 -8.04 6.40 -13.61
N SER A 19 -7.21 7.32 -13.11
CA SER A 19 -7.64 8.49 -12.36
C SER A 19 -7.01 9.73 -12.98
N GLY A 20 -7.45 10.92 -12.58
CA GLY A 20 -6.82 12.15 -13.07
C GLY A 20 -5.34 12.31 -12.65
N LYS A 21 -4.90 11.57 -11.65
CA LYS A 21 -3.56 11.69 -11.04
C LYS A 21 -2.68 10.49 -11.28
N GLU A 22 -3.25 9.31 -11.41
CA GLU A 22 -2.52 8.06 -11.65
C GLU A 22 -3.23 7.22 -12.72
N GLN A 23 -2.44 6.70 -13.66
CA GLN A 23 -2.92 5.84 -14.74
C GLN A 23 -2.03 4.62 -14.80
N THR A 24 -2.62 3.44 -14.71
CA THR A 24 -1.90 2.16 -14.71
C THR A 24 -2.48 1.23 -15.77
N MET A 25 -1.61 0.52 -16.48
CA MET A 25 -1.97 -0.57 -17.37
C MET A 25 -1.10 -1.76 -17.00
N ASP A 26 -1.71 -2.83 -16.52
CA ASP A 26 -1.01 -4.04 -16.10
C ASP A 26 -1.52 -5.24 -16.89
N ALA A 27 -0.61 -6.13 -17.25
CA ALA A 27 -0.91 -7.44 -17.77
C ALA A 27 -0.19 -8.49 -16.94
N SER A 28 -0.87 -9.56 -16.58
CA SER A 28 -0.28 -10.66 -15.85
C SER A 28 -0.68 -12.00 -16.42
N TYR A 29 0.23 -12.96 -16.35
CA TYR A 29 0.02 -14.34 -16.74
C TYR A 29 0.35 -15.24 -15.55
N LYS A 30 -0.66 -15.96 -15.08
CA LYS A 30 -0.54 -16.93 -13.99
C LYS A 30 -0.39 -18.33 -14.55
N MET A 31 0.69 -19.01 -14.17
CA MET A 31 0.99 -20.38 -14.56
C MET A 31 0.94 -21.27 -13.31
N PRO A 32 -0.16 -22.02 -13.09
CA PRO A 32 -0.29 -22.93 -11.96
C PRO A 32 0.70 -24.09 -12.08
N LEU A 33 1.22 -24.56 -10.93
CA LEU A 33 2.03 -25.76 -10.85
C LEU A 33 1.14 -26.99 -10.68
N GLN A 34 1.51 -28.10 -11.32
CA GLN A 34 0.66 -29.30 -11.42
C GLN A 34 0.31 -29.94 -10.07
N LYS A 35 1.20 -29.81 -9.05
CA LYS A 35 0.97 -30.45 -7.74
C LYS A 35 -0.01 -29.70 -6.85
N SER A 36 -0.11 -28.37 -6.98
CA SER A 36 -0.97 -27.54 -6.14
C SER A 36 -1.32 -26.24 -6.87
N PRO A 37 -2.18 -26.29 -7.89
CA PRO A 37 -2.36 -25.17 -8.83
C PRO A 37 -2.97 -23.91 -8.21
N LEU A 38 -3.65 -24.02 -7.07
CA LEU A 38 -4.20 -22.88 -6.33
C LEU A 38 -3.23 -22.30 -5.31
N GLU A 39 -2.24 -23.06 -4.88
CA GLU A 39 -1.33 -22.74 -3.80
C GLU A 39 0.08 -22.42 -4.29
N GLU A 40 0.48 -23.04 -5.39
CA GLU A 40 1.80 -22.84 -6.00
C GLU A 40 1.65 -22.44 -7.47
N PHE A 41 2.25 -21.32 -7.82
CA PHE A 41 2.19 -20.81 -9.19
C PHE A 41 3.33 -19.84 -9.48
N TRP A 42 3.61 -19.68 -10.79
CA TRP A 42 4.41 -18.58 -11.29
C TRP A 42 3.51 -17.46 -11.78
N LEU A 43 3.92 -16.23 -11.56
CA LEU A 43 3.24 -15.05 -12.07
C LEU A 43 4.24 -14.20 -12.86
N ALA A 44 3.96 -14.01 -14.15
CA ALA A 44 4.66 -13.06 -14.99
C ALA A 44 3.81 -11.80 -15.11
N GLN A 45 4.41 -10.65 -14.89
CA GLN A 45 3.72 -9.36 -14.90
C GLN A 45 4.47 -8.35 -15.76
N GLY A 46 3.71 -7.49 -16.42
CA GLY A 46 4.23 -6.32 -17.11
C GLY A 46 3.30 -5.15 -16.85
N GLY A 47 3.86 -3.97 -16.70
CA GLY A 47 3.07 -2.79 -16.36
C GLY A 47 3.64 -1.50 -16.91
N LEU A 48 2.72 -0.57 -17.17
CA LEU A 48 3.00 0.84 -17.44
C LEU A 48 2.25 1.68 -16.42
N LYS A 49 2.95 2.61 -15.79
CA LYS A 49 2.36 3.51 -14.81
C LYS A 49 2.77 4.95 -15.07
N HIS A 50 1.77 5.80 -15.20
CA HIS A 50 1.95 7.25 -15.27
C HIS A 50 1.40 7.88 -14.00
N THR A 51 2.21 8.72 -13.34
CA THR A 51 1.83 9.43 -12.13
C THR A 51 2.00 10.93 -12.34
N ASN A 52 0.99 11.71 -11.98
CA ASN A 52 1.06 13.16 -11.86
C ASN A 52 0.28 13.55 -10.61
N LEU A 53 0.92 13.46 -9.47
CA LEU A 53 0.33 13.65 -8.15
C LEU A 53 1.26 14.48 -7.28
N ASN A 54 0.71 15.56 -6.70
CA ASN A 54 1.48 16.50 -5.89
C ASN A 54 2.73 16.96 -6.67
N ASP A 55 3.92 16.76 -6.12
CA ASP A 55 5.19 17.15 -6.72
C ASP A 55 5.88 16.01 -7.48
N THR A 56 5.12 14.97 -7.83
CA THR A 56 5.61 13.77 -8.51
C THR A 56 5.09 13.68 -9.93
N LYS A 57 5.99 13.55 -10.90
CA LYS A 57 5.69 13.15 -12.29
C LYS A 57 6.54 11.94 -12.62
N SER A 58 5.92 10.86 -13.08
CA SER A 58 6.62 9.60 -13.32
C SER A 58 6.01 8.85 -14.49
N MET A 59 6.86 8.29 -15.33
CA MET A 59 6.49 7.29 -16.33
C MET A 59 7.33 6.04 -16.09
N GLN A 60 6.69 4.98 -15.60
CA GLN A 60 7.34 3.74 -15.20
C GLN A 60 6.93 2.58 -16.11
N THR A 61 7.90 1.81 -16.55
CA THR A 61 7.70 0.52 -17.22
C THR A 61 8.31 -0.56 -16.33
N SER A 62 7.58 -1.65 -16.12
CA SER A 62 8.02 -2.73 -15.24
C SER A 62 7.72 -4.10 -15.81
N LEU A 63 8.60 -5.05 -15.49
CA LEU A 63 8.45 -6.48 -15.73
C LEU A 63 8.80 -7.24 -14.45
N ALA A 64 8.07 -8.31 -14.19
CA ALA A 64 8.35 -9.15 -13.03
C ALA A 64 8.01 -10.62 -13.30
N ALA A 65 8.79 -11.51 -12.71
CA ALA A 65 8.49 -12.93 -12.62
C ALA A 65 8.58 -13.35 -11.17
N THR A 66 7.50 -13.88 -10.61
CA THR A 66 7.41 -14.21 -9.20
C THR A 66 6.88 -15.62 -9.02
N ARG A 67 7.52 -16.38 -8.14
CA ARG A 67 7.03 -17.68 -7.71
C ARG A 67 6.34 -17.55 -6.36
N TYR A 68 5.13 -18.11 -6.26
CA TYR A 68 4.34 -18.16 -5.05
C TYR A 68 4.16 -19.59 -4.58
N TRP A 69 4.23 -19.81 -3.28
CA TRP A 69 3.83 -21.06 -2.65
C TRP A 69 3.27 -20.83 -1.24
N ASN A 70 2.27 -21.63 -0.88
CA ASN A 70 1.66 -21.58 0.43
C ASN A 70 2.34 -22.58 1.37
N MET A 71 2.47 -22.17 2.63
CA MET A 71 2.93 -23.01 3.72
C MET A 71 1.72 -23.58 4.48
N GLU A 72 1.91 -24.68 5.19
CA GLU A 72 0.86 -25.37 5.95
C GLU A 72 0.18 -24.48 7.01
N ASP A 73 0.88 -23.48 7.52
CA ASP A 73 0.41 -22.54 8.54
C ASP A 73 -0.37 -21.34 7.97
N GLY A 74 -0.68 -21.33 6.67
CA GLY A 74 -1.44 -20.27 6.00
C GLY A 74 -0.61 -19.09 5.51
N TRP A 75 0.70 -19.11 5.71
CA TRP A 75 1.59 -18.12 5.13
C TRP A 75 1.81 -18.39 3.65
N GLN A 76 1.65 -17.35 2.83
CA GLN A 76 2.10 -17.35 1.45
C GLN A 76 3.50 -16.75 1.37
N ARG A 77 4.41 -17.47 0.75
CA ARG A 77 5.76 -17.03 0.49
C ARG A 77 5.94 -16.77 -1.00
N SER A 78 6.70 -15.73 -1.33
CA SER A 78 7.04 -15.45 -2.72
C SER A 78 8.48 -15.00 -2.87
N ILE A 79 9.08 -15.38 -4.00
CA ILE A 79 10.37 -14.87 -4.46
C ILE A 79 10.18 -14.41 -5.90
N GLY A 80 10.55 -13.17 -6.18
CA GLY A 80 10.42 -12.57 -7.49
C GLY A 80 11.69 -11.91 -7.96
N LEU A 81 11.80 -11.76 -9.28
CA LEU A 81 12.79 -10.91 -9.92
C LEU A 81 12.02 -9.80 -10.65
N HIS A 82 12.37 -8.57 -10.35
CA HIS A 82 11.75 -7.37 -10.89
C HIS A 82 12.76 -6.59 -11.73
N TRP A 83 12.26 -6.05 -12.82
CA TRP A 83 12.95 -5.04 -13.61
C TRP A 83 12.01 -3.84 -13.77
N LEU A 84 12.52 -2.64 -13.60
CA LEU A 84 11.79 -1.43 -13.91
C LEU A 84 12.72 -0.35 -14.47
N ILE A 85 12.14 0.52 -15.26
CA ILE A 85 12.72 1.80 -15.63
C ILE A 85 11.71 2.91 -15.34
N ASP A 86 12.14 3.94 -14.65
CA ASP A 86 11.30 5.06 -14.26
C ASP A 86 11.98 6.36 -14.67
N ASN A 87 11.28 7.13 -15.51
CA ASN A 87 11.65 8.50 -15.83
C ASN A 87 10.75 9.42 -15.00
N PHE A 88 11.33 10.12 -14.06
CA PHE A 88 10.55 10.87 -13.09
C PHE A 88 11.14 12.23 -12.74
N THR A 89 10.24 13.10 -12.28
CA THR A 89 10.53 14.33 -11.57
C THR A 89 9.91 14.25 -10.18
N GLN A 90 10.72 14.39 -9.14
CA GLN A 90 10.26 14.51 -7.75
C GLN A 90 10.72 15.84 -7.20
N GLY A 91 9.77 16.78 -7.03
CA GLY A 91 10.11 18.13 -6.61
C GLY A 91 11.03 18.81 -7.63
N ASP A 92 12.21 19.18 -7.22
CA ASP A 92 13.26 19.82 -8.04
C ASP A 92 14.26 18.83 -8.67
N THR A 93 14.06 17.52 -8.49
CA THR A 93 14.97 16.47 -8.95
C THR A 93 14.40 15.71 -10.14
N ASP A 94 15.12 15.66 -11.23
CA ASP A 94 14.84 14.85 -12.42
C ASP A 94 15.80 13.66 -12.48
N ALA A 95 15.29 12.46 -12.73
CA ALA A 95 16.12 11.29 -12.93
C ALA A 95 15.44 10.24 -13.81
N THR A 96 16.28 9.39 -14.41
CA THR A 96 15.84 8.15 -15.05
C THR A 96 16.60 7.00 -14.39
N THR A 97 15.90 6.12 -13.74
CA THR A 97 16.50 5.02 -12.97
C THR A 97 16.02 3.68 -13.48
N MET A 98 16.96 2.78 -13.75
CA MET A 98 16.69 1.38 -14.05
C MET A 98 17.12 0.51 -12.86
N LEU A 99 16.22 -0.36 -12.42
CA LEU A 99 16.47 -1.30 -11.33
C LEU A 99 16.22 -2.73 -11.80
N VAL A 100 17.09 -3.61 -11.38
CA VAL A 100 16.89 -5.07 -11.39
C VAL A 100 17.02 -5.54 -9.97
N TYR A 101 15.96 -6.09 -9.41
CA TYR A 101 15.96 -6.44 -7.99
C TYR A 101 15.14 -7.69 -7.69
N PRO A 102 15.69 -8.64 -6.93
CA PRO A 102 14.93 -9.69 -6.30
C PRO A 102 14.06 -9.13 -5.17
N THR A 103 12.90 -9.75 -4.98
CA THR A 103 11.97 -9.46 -3.89
C THR A 103 11.64 -10.75 -3.17
N ILE A 104 11.69 -10.71 -1.85
CA ILE A 104 11.20 -11.79 -0.97
C ILE A 104 10.01 -11.23 -0.20
N ALA A 105 8.88 -11.95 -0.21
CA ALA A 105 7.70 -11.52 0.50
C ALA A 105 7.02 -12.67 1.23
N PHE A 106 6.45 -12.33 2.39
CA PHE A 106 5.61 -13.20 3.21
C PHE A 106 4.30 -12.48 3.47
N ASN A 107 3.18 -13.15 3.23
CA ASN A 107 1.89 -12.59 3.58
C ASN A 107 0.94 -13.66 4.09
N ARG A 108 0.04 -13.26 4.97
CA ARG A 108 -1.02 -14.10 5.49
C ARG A 108 -2.24 -13.23 5.77
N THR A 109 -3.40 -13.72 5.33
CA THR A 109 -4.69 -13.12 5.66
C THR A 109 -5.61 -14.19 6.20
N ARG A 110 -6.15 -13.96 7.39
CA ARG A 110 -7.13 -14.84 8.04
C ARG A 110 -8.34 -14.02 8.43
N SER A 111 -9.54 -14.55 8.16
CA SER A 111 -10.77 -13.86 8.54
C SER A 111 -11.92 -14.82 8.79
N ARG A 112 -12.85 -14.41 9.63
CA ARG A 112 -14.10 -15.08 9.90
C ARG A 112 -15.24 -14.06 9.92
N GLY A 113 -16.35 -14.39 9.29
CA GLY A 113 -17.55 -13.53 9.31
C GLY A 113 -17.87 -12.82 8.00
N GLY A 114 -17.47 -13.39 6.87
CA GLY A 114 -17.91 -12.93 5.55
C GLY A 114 -17.29 -11.61 5.09
N SER A 115 -18.10 -10.77 4.43
CA SER A 115 -17.67 -9.52 3.82
C SER A 115 -17.28 -8.43 4.84
N MET A 116 -17.78 -8.55 6.06
CA MET A 116 -17.43 -7.67 7.18
C MET A 116 -16.96 -8.54 8.36
N PRO A 117 -15.68 -8.93 8.38
CA PRO A 117 -15.18 -9.91 9.34
C PRO A 117 -15.30 -9.41 10.78
N MET A 118 -15.71 -10.30 11.68
CA MET A 118 -15.74 -10.05 13.12
C MET A 118 -14.45 -10.46 13.81
N TRP A 119 -13.63 -11.25 13.13
CA TRP A 119 -12.32 -11.67 13.56
C TRP A 119 -11.41 -11.82 12.34
N GLY A 120 -10.19 -11.36 12.45
CA GLY A 120 -9.21 -11.58 11.42
C GLY A 120 -7.90 -10.85 11.65
N ASP A 121 -6.95 -11.17 10.83
CA ASP A 121 -5.69 -10.42 10.69
C ASP A 121 -5.13 -10.56 9.28
N SER A 122 -4.35 -9.57 8.92
CA SER A 122 -3.58 -9.55 7.69
C SER A 122 -2.17 -9.04 8.01
N GLN A 123 -1.15 -9.71 7.46
CA GLN A 123 0.24 -9.34 7.66
C GLN A 123 0.98 -9.49 6.34
N ARG A 124 1.81 -8.51 6.01
CA ARG A 124 2.66 -8.54 4.83
C ARG A 124 4.04 -7.99 5.15
N TYR A 125 5.06 -8.74 4.78
CA TYR A 125 6.47 -8.37 4.91
C TYR A 125 7.14 -8.54 3.55
N SER A 126 7.93 -7.56 3.12
CA SER A 126 8.68 -7.66 1.88
C SER A 126 10.06 -7.03 1.98
N LEU A 127 11.02 -7.58 1.25
CA LEU A 127 12.37 -7.07 1.13
C LEU A 127 12.77 -7.04 -0.34
N ASP A 128 13.14 -5.86 -0.82
CA ASP A 128 13.66 -5.62 -2.16
C ASP A 128 15.16 -5.29 -2.07
N ILE A 129 15.97 -5.88 -2.94
CA ILE A 129 17.40 -5.63 -2.98
C ILE A 129 17.84 -5.36 -4.42
N ALA A 130 18.37 -4.18 -4.67
CA ALA A 130 18.97 -3.81 -5.95
C ALA A 130 20.48 -3.58 -5.79
N ARG A 131 21.26 -4.00 -6.76
CA ARG A 131 22.71 -3.80 -6.80
C ARG A 131 23.18 -3.41 -8.20
N GLU A 132 24.13 -2.47 -8.26
CA GLU A 132 24.82 -2.12 -9.50
C GLU A 132 25.51 -3.31 -10.12
N LEU A 133 25.98 -4.25 -9.29
CA LEU A 133 26.67 -5.47 -9.71
C LEU A 133 25.87 -6.32 -10.71
N TRP A 134 24.56 -6.30 -10.63
CA TRP A 134 23.69 -7.06 -11.54
C TRP A 134 22.82 -6.20 -12.46
N GLY A 135 23.22 -4.95 -12.67
CA GLY A 135 22.66 -4.08 -13.68
C GLY A 135 21.71 -3.00 -13.20
N SER A 136 21.54 -2.81 -11.90
CA SER A 136 20.79 -1.67 -11.36
C SER A 136 21.63 -0.40 -11.40
N ASP A 137 20.98 0.76 -11.56
CA ASP A 137 21.69 2.05 -11.57
C ASP A 137 22.18 2.48 -10.19
N ILE A 138 21.57 1.95 -9.12
CA ILE A 138 21.92 2.24 -7.73
C ILE A 138 21.96 0.97 -6.88
N ASN A 139 22.69 1.06 -5.77
CA ASN A 139 22.60 0.09 -4.69
C ASN A 139 21.46 0.51 -3.74
N PHE A 140 20.55 -0.41 -3.49
CA PHE A 140 19.32 -0.09 -2.77
C PHE A 140 18.77 -1.32 -2.08
N TRP A 141 18.23 -1.16 -0.89
CA TRP A 141 17.35 -2.13 -0.30
C TRP A 141 16.17 -1.44 0.40
N ALA A 142 15.02 -2.08 0.35
CA ALA A 142 13.81 -1.59 0.98
C ALA A 142 13.11 -2.71 1.74
N PHE A 143 12.75 -2.43 2.98
CA PHE A 143 11.93 -3.29 3.81
C PHE A 143 10.57 -2.64 4.03
N ASN A 144 9.51 -3.41 3.83
CA ASN A 144 8.13 -3.00 4.10
C ASN A 144 7.45 -4.02 4.99
N ALA A 145 6.75 -3.54 6.00
CA ALA A 145 5.88 -4.32 6.85
C ALA A 145 4.56 -3.59 7.02
N GLN A 146 3.47 -4.31 6.85
CA GLN A 146 2.14 -3.77 7.11
C GLN A 146 1.22 -4.85 7.62
N GLY A 147 0.24 -4.45 8.40
CA GLY A 147 -0.73 -5.37 8.94
C GLY A 147 -1.98 -4.71 9.45
N ALA A 148 -3.01 -5.53 9.62
CA ALA A 148 -4.27 -5.15 10.23
C ALA A 148 -4.76 -6.28 11.11
N ILE A 149 -5.49 -5.94 12.15
CA ILE A 149 -6.10 -6.89 13.08
C ILE A 149 -7.52 -6.45 13.36
N ILE A 150 -8.45 -7.40 13.34
CA ILE A 150 -9.86 -7.19 13.69
C ILE A 150 -10.20 -8.10 14.85
N ARG A 151 -10.78 -7.51 15.88
CA ARG A 151 -11.36 -8.24 17.01
C ARG A 151 -12.75 -7.69 17.29
N SER A 152 -13.63 -8.52 17.79
CA SER A 152 -15.01 -8.15 18.09
C SER A 152 -15.41 -8.59 19.47
N TYR A 153 -16.38 -7.90 20.03
CA TYR A 153 -17.00 -8.21 21.30
C TYR A 153 -18.53 -8.09 21.19
N ALA A 154 -19.23 -9.06 21.75
CA ALA A 154 -20.70 -9.07 21.84
C ALA A 154 -21.42 -8.88 20.50
N ALA A 155 -20.81 -9.22 19.38
CA ALA A 155 -21.31 -9.10 18.02
C ALA A 155 -21.73 -7.65 17.59
N ARG A 156 -21.52 -6.67 18.45
CA ARG A 156 -21.88 -5.26 18.18
C ARG A 156 -20.69 -4.30 18.22
N HIS A 157 -19.55 -4.77 18.70
CA HIS A 157 -18.35 -3.97 18.84
C HIS A 157 -17.23 -4.58 18.02
N ARG A 158 -16.60 -3.79 17.16
CA ARG A 158 -15.41 -4.18 16.38
C ARG A 158 -14.27 -3.23 16.69
N LEU A 159 -13.10 -3.77 16.90
CA LEU A 159 -11.86 -3.02 17.07
C LEU A 159 -10.92 -3.39 15.92
N ILE A 160 -10.41 -2.39 15.23
CA ILE A 160 -9.53 -2.55 14.09
C ILE A 160 -8.24 -1.78 14.36
N GLY A 161 -7.13 -2.51 14.35
CA GLY A 161 -5.79 -1.93 14.41
C GLY A 161 -5.08 -2.10 13.08
N ARG A 162 -4.34 -1.09 12.64
CA ARG A 162 -3.50 -1.13 11.44
C ARG A 162 -2.14 -0.54 11.74
N TYR A 163 -1.11 -1.05 11.07
CA TYR A 163 0.22 -0.46 11.11
C TYR A 163 0.89 -0.56 9.75
N ALA A 164 1.83 0.34 9.50
CA ALA A 164 2.74 0.25 8.38
C ALA A 164 4.12 0.73 8.82
N PHE A 165 5.14 0.01 8.41
CA PHE A 165 6.54 0.33 8.65
C PHE A 165 7.32 0.19 7.34
N GLY A 166 8.20 1.15 7.06
CA GLY A 166 9.05 1.12 5.89
C GLY A 166 10.46 1.62 6.18
N TRP A 167 11.44 1.03 5.51
CA TRP A 167 12.84 1.39 5.64
C TRP A 167 13.54 1.27 4.31
N ILE A 168 14.16 2.36 3.83
CA ILE A 168 14.97 2.40 2.62
C ILE A 168 16.41 2.76 2.97
N SER A 169 17.36 2.03 2.39
CA SER A 169 18.77 2.39 2.34
C SER A 169 19.25 2.35 0.90
N SER A 170 19.87 3.43 0.41
CA SER A 170 20.33 3.53 -0.97
C SER A 170 21.65 4.27 -1.07
N SER A 171 22.37 4.03 -2.15
CA SER A 171 23.59 4.79 -2.49
C SER A 171 23.27 6.20 -3.00
N SER A 172 22.08 6.40 -3.59
CA SER A 172 21.59 7.69 -4.06
C SER A 172 20.07 7.74 -3.95
N PHE A 173 19.57 8.43 -2.95
CA PHE A 173 18.13 8.54 -2.73
C PHE A 173 17.41 9.35 -3.83
N ASP A 174 18.10 10.32 -4.42
CA ASP A 174 17.53 11.13 -5.50
C ASP A 174 17.25 10.31 -6.77
N GLU A 175 17.89 9.16 -6.93
CA GLU A 175 17.65 8.22 -8.03
C GLU A 175 16.68 7.09 -7.67
N VAL A 176 16.21 7.00 -6.43
CA VAL A 176 15.17 6.03 -6.04
C VAL A 176 13.84 6.44 -6.67
N PRO A 177 13.17 5.57 -7.43
CA PRO A 177 11.87 5.90 -8.02
C PRO A 177 10.87 6.37 -6.96
N PRO A 178 10.07 7.41 -7.25
CA PRO A 178 9.10 7.95 -6.28
C PRO A 178 8.11 6.93 -5.73
N ASP A 179 7.75 5.94 -6.52
CA ASP A 179 6.84 4.86 -6.14
C ASP A 179 7.39 3.98 -5.01
N MET A 180 8.70 3.96 -4.82
CA MET A 180 9.39 3.23 -3.76
C MET A 180 9.67 4.08 -2.53
N ARG A 181 9.61 5.40 -2.65
CA ARG A 181 9.77 6.33 -1.52
C ARG A 181 8.52 6.32 -0.65
N PHE A 182 8.66 6.74 0.59
CA PHE A 182 7.54 6.77 1.53
C PHE A 182 6.90 8.14 1.60
N PHE A 183 5.57 8.14 1.56
CA PHE A 183 4.71 9.30 1.77
C PHE A 183 3.60 8.88 2.71
N ALA A 184 3.23 9.75 3.64
CA ALA A 184 2.11 9.52 4.54
C ALA A 184 0.92 10.42 4.19
N GLY A 185 -0.23 10.10 4.72
CA GLY A 185 -1.50 10.79 4.49
C GLY A 185 -2.47 10.00 3.60
N GLY A 186 -3.74 10.16 3.85
CA GLY A 186 -4.82 9.48 3.15
C GLY A 186 -5.57 8.45 3.99
N ASP A 187 -6.57 7.81 3.39
CA ASP A 187 -7.53 6.94 4.10
C ASP A 187 -6.93 5.64 4.65
N ARG A 188 -5.82 5.18 4.11
CA ARG A 188 -5.08 3.99 4.58
C ARG A 188 -3.78 4.34 5.30
N SER A 189 -3.55 5.59 5.59
CA SER A 189 -2.36 6.08 6.27
C SER A 189 -2.76 6.93 7.49
N ILE A 190 -2.77 8.23 7.36
CA ILE A 190 -3.19 9.16 8.43
C ILE A 190 -4.39 9.95 7.92
N ARG A 191 -5.58 9.59 8.35
CA ARG A 191 -6.82 10.28 7.97
C ARG A 191 -6.86 11.67 8.60
N GLY A 192 -7.29 12.64 7.83
CA GLY A 192 -7.20 14.06 8.14
C GLY A 192 -6.21 14.79 7.25
N TYR A 193 -5.27 14.08 6.64
CA TYR A 193 -4.30 14.58 5.69
C TYR A 193 -4.59 14.06 4.30
N ASP A 194 -4.26 14.85 3.29
CA ASP A 194 -4.42 14.47 1.90
C ASP A 194 -3.52 13.29 1.52
N TYR A 195 -3.94 12.54 0.52
CA TYR A 195 -3.22 11.37 0.04
C TYR A 195 -1.79 11.70 -0.36
N LYS A 196 -0.83 11.00 0.24
CA LYS A 196 0.61 11.16 0.03
C LYS A 196 1.13 12.60 0.18
N SER A 197 0.55 13.36 1.07
CA SER A 197 0.88 14.77 1.27
C SER A 197 1.96 15.04 2.31
N LEU A 198 2.38 14.00 3.06
CA LEU A 198 3.34 14.13 4.14
C LEU A 198 4.65 13.43 3.79
N SER A 199 5.71 14.17 3.68
CA SER A 199 7.11 13.70 3.57
C SER A 199 8.07 14.85 3.86
N PRO A 200 9.37 14.58 3.99
CA PRO A 200 10.37 15.64 3.92
C PRO A 200 10.25 16.44 2.63
N ARG A 201 10.62 17.70 2.70
CA ARG A 201 10.58 18.62 1.55
C ARG A 201 12.00 18.95 1.11
N ASP A 202 12.14 19.26 -0.19
CA ASP A 202 13.39 19.74 -0.76
C ASP A 202 13.62 21.24 -0.48
N ALA A 203 14.71 21.79 -1.02
CA ALA A 203 15.04 23.20 -0.86
C ALA A 203 14.01 24.17 -1.48
N SER A 204 13.25 23.70 -2.48
CA SER A 204 12.18 24.46 -3.12
C SER A 204 10.85 24.38 -2.36
N GLY A 205 10.77 23.58 -1.29
CA GLY A 205 9.54 23.35 -0.52
C GLY A 205 8.64 22.29 -1.09
N ASP A 206 9.06 21.55 -2.11
CA ASP A 206 8.31 20.48 -2.72
C ASP A 206 8.51 19.14 -1.97
N LEU A 207 7.53 18.24 -2.05
CA LEU A 207 7.62 16.93 -1.45
C LEU A 207 8.74 16.12 -2.10
N ARG A 208 9.61 15.54 -1.27
CA ARG A 208 10.76 14.75 -1.73
C ARG A 208 10.53 13.25 -1.58
N GLY A 209 9.70 12.83 -0.65
CA GLY A 209 9.60 11.45 -0.21
C GLY A 209 10.56 11.13 0.93
N ALA A 210 10.27 10.08 1.67
CA ALA A 210 10.98 9.71 2.88
C ALA A 210 11.67 8.36 2.76
N LYS A 211 12.71 8.17 3.59
CA LYS A 211 13.45 6.92 3.73
C LYS A 211 12.84 5.99 4.76
N ARG A 212 12.00 6.51 5.65
CA ARG A 212 11.38 5.80 6.76
C ARG A 212 9.89 6.10 6.81
N LEU A 213 9.11 5.10 7.16
CA LEU A 213 7.68 5.22 7.39
C LEU A 213 7.30 4.50 8.66
N LEU A 214 6.49 5.14 9.47
CA LEU A 214 5.84 4.51 10.62
C LEU A 214 4.45 5.11 10.78
N THR A 215 3.42 4.30 10.62
CA THR A 215 2.03 4.69 10.82
C THR A 215 1.30 3.65 11.64
N ALA A 216 0.35 4.09 12.42
CA ALA A 216 -0.55 3.25 13.21
C ALA A 216 -1.95 3.84 13.22
N SER A 217 -2.95 2.98 13.27
CA SER A 217 -4.35 3.35 13.31
C SER A 217 -5.10 2.47 14.29
N LEU A 218 -6.01 3.08 15.02
CA LEU A 218 -6.97 2.40 15.87
C LEU A 218 -8.36 2.89 15.55
N GLU A 219 -9.26 1.97 15.24
CA GLU A 219 -10.65 2.26 14.89
C GLU A 219 -11.59 1.40 15.75
N TYR A 220 -12.56 2.05 16.34
CA TYR A 220 -13.66 1.40 17.06
C TYR A 220 -14.94 1.54 16.26
N GLN A 221 -15.65 0.42 16.07
CA GLN A 221 -16.92 0.39 15.36
C GLN A 221 -18.00 -0.20 16.25
N PHE A 222 -19.17 0.43 16.18
CA PHE A 222 -20.37 0.00 16.89
C PHE A 222 -21.52 -0.24 15.91
N ASN A 223 -22.18 -1.38 16.02
CA ASN A 223 -23.38 -1.68 15.24
C ASN A 223 -24.57 -0.87 15.75
N VAL A 224 -24.99 0.08 14.96
CA VAL A 224 -26.14 0.95 15.29
C VAL A 224 -27.43 0.20 15.05
N THR A 225 -27.63 -0.31 13.85
CA THR A 225 -28.80 -1.10 13.48
C THR A 225 -28.56 -1.86 12.19
N GLY A 226 -28.89 -3.16 12.18
CA GLY A 226 -28.80 -4.00 10.98
C GLY A 226 -27.43 -3.97 10.31
N SER A 227 -27.41 -3.45 9.09
CA SER A 227 -26.19 -3.34 8.28
C SER A 227 -25.39 -2.04 8.51
N TRP A 228 -25.82 -1.18 9.43
CA TRP A 228 -25.21 0.12 9.67
C TRP A 228 -24.36 0.13 10.93
N TRP A 229 -23.14 0.62 10.78
CA TRP A 229 -22.13 0.74 11.83
C TRP A 229 -21.64 2.18 11.93
N GLY A 230 -21.47 2.67 13.15
CA GLY A 230 -20.73 3.88 13.41
C GLY A 230 -19.26 3.58 13.70
N ALA A 231 -18.36 4.50 13.38
CA ALA A 231 -16.94 4.37 13.61
C ALA A 231 -16.33 5.62 14.22
N ALA A 232 -15.37 5.42 15.09
CA ALA A 232 -14.49 6.47 15.61
C ALA A 232 -13.04 5.98 15.50
N PHE A 233 -12.13 6.85 15.08
CA PHE A 233 -10.77 6.44 14.82
C PHE A 233 -9.73 7.52 15.15
N VAL A 234 -8.52 7.07 15.39
CA VAL A 234 -7.33 7.89 15.49
C VAL A 234 -6.21 7.23 14.71
N ASP A 235 -5.54 8.01 13.88
CA ASP A 235 -4.39 7.59 13.08
C ASP A 235 -3.21 8.49 13.43
N THR A 236 -2.02 7.89 13.53
CA THR A 236 -0.81 8.64 13.83
C THR A 236 0.38 8.05 13.09
N GLY A 237 1.37 8.87 12.83
CA GLY A 237 2.61 8.41 12.21
C GLY A 237 3.40 9.51 11.56
N GLU A 238 4.43 9.10 10.84
CA GLU A 238 5.31 10.00 10.09
C GLU A 238 5.97 9.30 8.91
N ALA A 239 6.28 10.07 7.89
CA ALA A 239 7.20 9.70 6.82
C ALA A 239 8.38 10.66 6.89
N VAL A 240 9.55 10.17 7.30
CA VAL A 240 10.73 10.97 7.62
C VAL A 240 12.01 10.28 7.16
N ASP A 241 13.11 11.02 7.10
CA ASP A 241 14.41 10.43 6.76
C ASP A 241 15.06 9.74 7.96
N ARG A 242 14.71 10.14 9.19
CA ARG A 242 15.25 9.59 10.44
C ARG A 242 14.13 9.52 11.48
N LEU A 243 14.04 8.40 12.16
CA LEU A 243 13.07 8.15 13.24
C LEU A 243 13.54 8.67 14.62
N ASP A 244 14.59 9.45 14.68
CA ASP A 244 15.18 9.95 15.92
C ASP A 244 14.49 11.21 16.48
N SER A 245 13.70 11.88 15.67
CA SER A 245 12.92 13.04 16.09
C SER A 245 11.44 12.79 15.87
N THR A 246 10.72 12.61 16.94
CA THR A 246 9.29 12.29 16.88
C THR A 246 8.45 13.54 16.57
N HIS A 247 8.13 13.74 15.32
CA HIS A 247 7.13 14.70 14.87
C HIS A 247 5.94 13.96 14.26
N PHE A 248 5.30 13.12 15.07
CA PHE A 248 4.12 12.39 14.63
C PHE A 248 2.99 13.33 14.25
N LYS A 249 2.43 13.10 13.07
CA LYS A 249 1.18 13.69 12.63
C LYS A 249 0.04 12.80 13.09
N THR A 250 -1.00 13.39 13.63
CA THR A 250 -2.16 12.66 14.16
C THR A 250 -3.42 13.20 13.54
N GLY A 251 -4.28 12.30 13.08
CA GLY A 251 -5.61 12.62 12.62
C GLY A 251 -6.64 11.81 13.40
N ALA A 252 -7.80 12.37 13.61
CA ALA A 252 -8.92 11.71 14.27
C ALA A 252 -10.22 12.02 13.55
N GLY A 253 -11.18 11.12 13.63
CA GLY A 253 -12.42 11.30 12.94
C GLY A 253 -13.51 10.32 13.33
N LEU A 254 -14.63 10.50 12.64
CA LEU A 254 -15.82 9.68 12.75
C LEU A 254 -16.22 9.17 11.37
N GLY A 255 -16.91 8.06 11.34
CA GLY A 255 -17.36 7.49 10.09
C GLY A 255 -18.60 6.63 10.22
N ILE A 256 -19.10 6.23 9.06
CA ILE A 256 -20.20 5.30 8.90
C ILE A 256 -19.71 4.13 8.05
N ARG A 257 -20.14 2.93 8.42
CA ARG A 257 -19.93 1.71 7.66
C ARG A 257 -21.26 1.10 7.30
N TRP A 258 -21.47 0.83 6.04
CA TRP A 258 -22.65 0.12 5.56
C TRP A 258 -22.21 -1.23 4.99
N GLN A 259 -22.76 -2.29 5.56
CA GLN A 259 -22.53 -3.66 5.07
C GLN A 259 -23.41 -3.88 3.84
N SER A 260 -22.85 -3.59 2.67
CA SER A 260 -23.54 -3.81 1.40
C SER A 260 -23.35 -5.25 0.91
N PRO A 261 -24.16 -5.71 -0.07
CA PRO A 261 -23.97 -7.03 -0.69
C PRO A 261 -22.61 -7.25 -1.34
N VAL A 262 -21.92 -6.17 -1.69
CA VAL A 262 -20.59 -6.21 -2.35
C VAL A 262 -19.43 -5.88 -1.41
N GLY A 263 -19.71 -5.73 -0.12
CA GLY A 263 -18.72 -5.42 0.91
C GLY A 263 -19.00 -4.14 1.68
N PRO A 264 -18.16 -3.79 2.65
CA PRO A 264 -18.40 -2.58 3.44
C PRO A 264 -18.17 -1.32 2.62
N VAL A 265 -19.11 -0.40 2.69
CA VAL A 265 -19.00 0.96 2.17
C VAL A 265 -18.66 1.88 3.34
N LYS A 266 -17.61 2.68 3.18
CA LYS A 266 -17.08 3.57 4.22
C LYS A 266 -17.29 5.02 3.85
N LEU A 267 -17.69 5.82 4.83
CA LEU A 267 -17.74 7.26 4.72
C LEU A 267 -17.14 7.87 5.97
N ASP A 268 -16.02 8.56 5.83
CA ASP A 268 -15.25 9.11 6.93
C ASP A 268 -15.13 10.63 6.83
N ILE A 269 -15.15 11.29 7.98
CA ILE A 269 -14.73 12.67 8.16
C ILE A 269 -13.63 12.70 9.22
N ALA A 270 -12.52 13.34 8.90
CA ALA A 270 -11.36 13.41 9.77
C ALA A 270 -10.71 14.79 9.73
N ARG A 271 -9.99 15.11 10.79
CA ARG A 271 -9.19 16.34 10.88
C ARG A 271 -7.84 16.08 11.53
N PRO A 272 -6.82 16.86 11.18
CA PRO A 272 -5.55 16.85 11.91
C PRO A 272 -5.74 17.31 13.36
N ILE A 273 -5.00 16.70 14.27
CA ILE A 273 -4.99 17.03 15.69
C ILE A 273 -3.64 17.60 16.08
N GLY A 274 -3.66 18.79 16.70
CA GLY A 274 -2.44 19.42 17.21
C GLY A 274 -1.47 19.92 16.13
N ASP A 275 -1.95 20.10 14.92
CA ASP A 275 -1.13 20.60 13.80
C ASP A 275 -1.58 22.01 13.42
N PRO A 276 -0.78 23.05 13.72
CA PRO A 276 -1.15 24.42 13.41
C PRO A 276 -1.14 24.74 11.91
N ASP A 277 -0.38 23.98 11.12
CA ASP A 277 -0.21 24.21 9.69
C ASP A 277 -1.31 23.54 8.84
N HIS A 278 -2.00 22.57 9.42
CA HIS A 278 -3.07 21.83 8.75
C HIS A 278 -4.37 21.97 9.53
N LYS A 279 -5.31 22.68 8.95
CA LYS A 279 -6.65 22.90 9.53
C LYS A 279 -7.71 22.52 8.52
N GLY A 280 -8.85 22.07 9.04
CA GLY A 280 -9.99 21.70 8.21
C GLY A 280 -10.29 20.21 8.30
N PHE A 281 -11.29 19.80 7.53
CA PHE A 281 -11.78 18.43 7.51
C PHE A 281 -11.45 17.78 6.18
N ALA A 282 -11.10 16.50 6.22
CA ALA A 282 -10.97 15.65 5.06
C ALA A 282 -12.09 14.63 5.03
N PHE A 283 -12.60 14.32 3.84
CA PHE A 283 -13.67 13.36 3.62
C PHE A 283 -13.16 12.21 2.79
N TYR A 284 -13.49 10.99 3.18
CA TYR A 284 -13.08 9.79 2.50
C TYR A 284 -14.27 8.89 2.22
N ILE A 285 -14.31 8.34 1.01
CA ILE A 285 -15.28 7.33 0.60
C ILE A 285 -14.50 6.11 0.16
N GLY A 286 -14.83 4.94 0.68
CA GLY A 286 -14.17 3.69 0.35
C GLY A 286 -15.15 2.55 0.18
N LEU A 287 -14.74 1.56 -0.60
CA LEU A 287 -15.44 0.30 -0.79
C LEU A 287 -14.43 -0.83 -0.74
N GLY A 288 -14.74 -1.89 -0.05
CA GLY A 288 -13.95 -3.10 -0.04
C GLY A 288 -13.57 -3.63 1.34
N PRO A 289 -12.86 -4.76 1.36
CA PRO A 289 -12.49 -5.42 2.60
C PRO A 289 -11.50 -4.60 3.43
N GLU A 290 -11.54 -4.83 4.74
CA GLU A 290 -10.66 -4.16 5.72
C GLU A 290 -9.35 -4.91 5.95
N LEU A 291 -9.24 -6.18 5.45
CA LEU A 291 -8.05 -7.03 5.52
C LEU A 291 -7.50 -7.33 4.13
#